data_2700985e9c6e046bbe8c0daf9da36bf1
#
_entry.id   2700985e9c6e046bbe8c0daf9da36bf1
#
_cell.length_a   1.000
_cell.length_b   1.000
_cell.length_c   1.000
_cell.angle_alpha   90.00
_cell.angle_beta   90.00
_cell.angle_gamma   90.00
#
_symmetry.space_group_name_H-M   'P 1'
#
loop_
_entity.id
_entity.type
_entity.pdbx_description
1 polymer ?
#
loop_
_entity_poly.entity_id
_entity_poly.type
_entity_poly.pdbx_seq_one_letter_code
_entity_poly.pdbx_strand_id
1 'polypeptide(L)'
;MSINSAVRATKLDKIFGTPVCAVLLAILCNILWGSAFPFIKLGYRLFSIDPANTASIFCFAGVRFMLGSVLVLLGSILLQGHAPHFPRGKVAAECCALGLWQTTTQYAFYYIAVAMLTGAFGGILNSTQSFLGVIFAHFIYGNADRMTPAKT
;
A
#
# COMPACT_ATOMS: atom_id res chain seq x y z
N MET A 1 -21.13 -18.43 12.71
CA MET A 1 -19.78 -18.67 12.15
C MET A 1 -19.70 -20.16 11.83
N SER A 2 -19.63 -20.56 10.55
CA SER A 2 -19.71 -21.97 10.18
C SER A 2 -18.39 -22.70 10.51
N ILE A 3 -18.47 -23.99 10.87
CA ILE A 3 -17.32 -24.86 11.18
C ILE A 3 -16.28 -24.82 10.03
N ASN A 4 -16.73 -24.70 8.78
CA ASN A 4 -15.88 -24.59 7.60
C ASN A 4 -15.04 -23.30 7.57
N SER A 5 -15.53 -22.18 8.10
CA SER A 5 -14.76 -20.94 8.16
C SER A 5 -13.67 -20.99 9.23
N ALA A 6 -13.94 -21.63 10.36
CA ALA A 6 -12.96 -21.82 11.42
C ALA A 6 -11.85 -22.80 11.01
N VAL A 7 -12.18 -23.90 10.32
CA VAL A 7 -11.20 -24.86 9.79
C VAL A 7 -10.32 -24.23 8.70
N ARG A 8 -10.89 -23.35 7.87
CA ARG A 8 -10.17 -22.62 6.83
C ARG A 8 -9.23 -21.58 7.42
N ALA A 9 -9.65 -20.87 8.47
CA ALA A 9 -8.81 -19.92 9.21
C ALA A 9 -7.61 -20.61 9.82
N THR A 10 -7.78 -21.73 10.53
CA THR A 10 -6.67 -22.49 11.13
C THR A 10 -5.68 -23.06 10.10
N LYS A 11 -6.12 -23.39 8.89
CA LYS A 11 -5.25 -23.87 7.81
C LYS A 11 -4.43 -22.72 7.21
N LEU A 12 -5.05 -21.55 7.05
CA LEU A 12 -4.38 -20.33 6.60
C LEU A 12 -3.36 -19.85 7.64
N ASP A 13 -3.71 -19.84 8.91
CA ASP A 13 -2.81 -19.44 10.01
C ASP A 13 -1.57 -20.33 10.07
N LYS A 14 -1.70 -21.64 9.80
CA LYS A 14 -0.55 -22.55 9.72
C LYS A 14 0.35 -22.28 8.52
N ILE A 15 -0.22 -21.94 7.37
CA ILE A 15 0.54 -21.64 6.14
C ILE A 15 1.25 -20.28 6.30
N PHE A 16 0.54 -19.25 6.73
CA PHE A 16 1.08 -17.90 6.89
C PHE A 16 1.99 -17.76 8.13
N GLY A 17 1.86 -18.63 9.12
CA GLY A 17 2.72 -18.68 10.31
C GLY A 17 4.09 -19.32 10.09
N THR A 18 4.36 -19.90 8.92
CA THR A 18 5.70 -20.43 8.63
C THR A 18 6.67 -19.32 8.23
N PRO A 19 7.91 -19.29 8.80
CA PRO A 19 8.87 -18.23 8.47
C PRO A 19 9.21 -18.17 6.98
N VAL A 20 9.21 -19.30 6.30
CA VAL A 20 9.44 -19.37 4.84
C VAL A 20 8.32 -18.66 4.07
N CYS A 21 7.07 -18.89 4.43
CA CYS A 21 5.94 -18.21 3.79
C CYS A 21 5.96 -16.71 4.04
N ALA A 22 6.30 -16.27 5.25
CA ALA A 22 6.44 -14.87 5.58
C ALA A 22 7.52 -14.19 4.72
N VAL A 23 8.68 -14.82 4.55
CA VAL A 23 9.76 -14.32 3.71
C VAL A 23 9.35 -14.25 2.24
N LEU A 24 8.71 -15.30 1.71
CA LEU A 24 8.25 -15.30 0.32
C LEU A 24 7.20 -14.22 0.06
N LEU A 25 6.26 -14.02 0.99
CA LEU A 25 5.27 -12.94 0.91
C LEU A 25 5.93 -11.57 0.98
N ALA A 26 6.91 -11.38 1.86
CA ALA A 26 7.67 -10.14 1.95
C ALA A 26 8.40 -9.83 0.63
N ILE A 27 9.06 -10.83 0.02
CA ILE A 27 9.71 -10.68 -1.29
C ILE A 27 8.68 -10.31 -2.36
N LEU A 28 7.56 -11.02 -2.43
CA LEU A 28 6.49 -10.73 -3.39
C LEU A 28 5.95 -9.30 -3.23
N CYS A 29 5.67 -8.88 -1.99
CA CYS A 29 5.22 -7.53 -1.70
C CYS A 29 6.25 -6.47 -2.14
N ASN A 30 7.53 -6.71 -1.89
CA ASN A 30 8.60 -5.79 -2.31
C ASN A 30 8.74 -5.72 -3.84
N ILE A 31 8.61 -6.84 -4.56
CA ILE A 31 8.60 -6.86 -6.03
C ILE A 31 7.41 -6.08 -6.58
N LEU A 32 6.20 -6.32 -6.05
CA LEU A 32 5.00 -5.61 -6.46
C LEU A 32 5.10 -4.11 -6.15
N TRP A 33 5.62 -3.75 -4.99
CA TRP A 33 5.83 -2.35 -4.63
C TRP A 33 6.87 -1.66 -5.50
N GLY A 34 8.03 -2.29 -5.71
CA GLY A 34 9.11 -1.75 -6.54
C GLY A 34 8.72 -1.63 -8.01
N SER A 35 7.88 -2.53 -8.53
CA SER A 35 7.37 -2.48 -9.89
C SER A 35 6.41 -1.31 -10.14
N ALA A 36 5.85 -0.71 -9.10
CA ALA A 36 4.89 0.40 -9.25
C ALA A 36 5.48 1.60 -10.01
N PHE A 37 6.74 1.96 -9.75
CA PHE A 37 7.40 3.08 -10.43
C PHE A 37 7.54 2.89 -11.95
N PRO A 38 8.12 1.78 -12.45
CA PRO A 38 8.17 1.51 -13.88
C PRO A 38 6.79 1.46 -14.53
N PHE A 39 5.80 0.82 -13.87
CA PHE A 39 4.45 0.71 -14.41
C PHE A 39 3.71 2.05 -14.46
N ILE A 40 3.90 2.95 -13.50
CA ILE A 40 3.35 4.30 -13.56
C ILE A 40 3.96 5.07 -14.73
N LYS A 41 5.29 4.99 -14.91
CA LYS A 41 5.99 5.62 -16.03
C LYS A 41 5.53 5.06 -17.39
N LEU A 42 5.34 3.76 -17.48
CA LEU A 42 4.80 3.12 -18.66
C LEU A 42 3.37 3.62 -18.95
N GLY A 43 2.54 3.72 -17.89
CA GLY A 43 1.18 4.27 -18.01
C GLY A 43 1.18 5.71 -18.52
N TYR A 44 2.06 6.57 -18.02
CA TYR A 44 2.18 7.95 -18.52
C TYR A 44 2.54 8.01 -20.01
N ARG A 45 3.42 7.12 -20.47
CA ARG A 45 3.76 7.03 -21.90
C ARG A 45 2.61 6.52 -22.75
N LEU A 46 1.93 5.45 -22.30
CA LEU A 46 0.83 4.81 -23.05
C LEU A 46 -0.39 5.73 -23.20
N PHE A 47 -0.69 6.51 -22.17
CA PHE A 47 -1.81 7.45 -22.16
C PHE A 47 -1.41 8.87 -22.56
N SER A 48 -0.16 9.08 -23.02
CA SER A 48 0.38 10.39 -23.42
C SER A 48 0.13 11.47 -22.36
N ILE A 49 0.34 11.14 -21.08
CA ILE A 49 0.14 12.05 -19.97
C ILE A 49 1.33 13.02 -19.91
N ASP A 50 1.03 14.31 -20.10
CA ASP A 50 2.03 15.35 -19.96
C ASP A 50 2.39 15.56 -18.47
N PRO A 51 3.68 15.45 -18.11
CA PRO A 51 4.15 15.71 -16.74
C PRO A 51 3.81 17.12 -16.22
N ALA A 52 3.61 18.09 -17.11
CA ALA A 52 3.21 19.45 -16.75
C ALA A 52 1.71 19.56 -16.42
N ASN A 53 0.88 18.58 -16.85
CA ASN A 53 -0.55 18.59 -16.62
C ASN A 53 -0.93 17.78 -15.38
N THR A 54 -0.94 18.46 -14.24
CA THR A 54 -1.28 17.88 -12.93
C THR A 54 -2.68 17.24 -12.89
N ALA A 55 -3.65 17.80 -13.62
CA ALA A 55 -5.01 17.26 -13.67
C ALA A 55 -5.04 15.87 -14.33
N SER A 56 -4.31 15.67 -15.43
CA SER A 56 -4.18 14.37 -16.11
C SER A 56 -3.48 13.34 -15.22
N ILE A 57 -2.47 13.76 -14.47
CA ILE A 57 -1.77 12.91 -13.50
C ILE A 57 -2.72 12.42 -12.42
N PHE A 58 -3.54 13.32 -11.84
CA PHE A 58 -4.51 12.94 -10.81
C PHE A 58 -5.64 12.09 -11.34
N CYS A 59 -6.12 12.37 -12.56
CA CYS A 59 -7.12 11.53 -13.22
C CYS A 59 -6.59 10.09 -13.39
N PHE A 60 -5.39 9.92 -13.90
CA PHE A 60 -4.74 8.63 -14.04
C PHE A 60 -4.58 7.90 -12.70
N ALA A 61 -4.14 8.61 -11.66
CA ALA A 61 -4.02 8.07 -10.31
C ALA A 61 -5.38 7.60 -9.78
N GLY A 62 -6.42 8.43 -9.93
CA GLY A 62 -7.78 8.13 -9.49
C GLY A 62 -8.35 6.87 -10.16
N VAL A 63 -8.24 6.77 -11.49
CA VAL A 63 -8.68 5.58 -12.25
C VAL A 63 -7.93 4.33 -11.77
N ARG A 64 -6.61 4.42 -11.57
CA ARG A 64 -5.81 3.30 -11.09
C ARG A 64 -6.22 2.84 -9.69
N PHE A 65 -6.47 3.76 -8.77
CA PHE A 65 -6.95 3.42 -7.42
C PHE A 65 -8.37 2.86 -7.44
N MET A 66 -9.27 3.37 -8.27
CA MET A 66 -10.60 2.81 -8.44
C MET A 66 -10.54 1.35 -8.93
N LEU A 67 -9.78 1.08 -9.97
CA LEU A 67 -9.59 -0.28 -10.48
C LEU A 67 -8.99 -1.20 -9.42
N GLY A 68 -7.95 -0.73 -8.71
CA GLY A 68 -7.33 -1.47 -7.62
C GLY A 68 -8.32 -1.78 -6.49
N SER A 69 -9.14 -0.82 -6.07
CA SER A 69 -10.14 -1.02 -5.01
C SER A 69 -11.22 -2.02 -5.42
N VAL A 70 -11.67 -1.98 -6.66
CA VAL A 70 -12.64 -2.97 -7.20
C VAL A 70 -12.04 -4.37 -7.20
N LEU A 71 -10.78 -4.52 -7.65
CA LEU A 71 -10.10 -5.82 -7.64
C LEU A 71 -9.92 -6.37 -6.22
N VAL A 72 -9.53 -5.53 -5.27
CA VAL A 72 -9.40 -5.95 -3.86
C VAL A 72 -10.75 -6.34 -3.27
N LEU A 73 -11.82 -5.58 -3.57
CA LEU A 73 -13.16 -5.88 -3.11
C LEU A 73 -13.66 -7.23 -3.68
N LEU A 74 -13.50 -7.44 -4.98
CA LEU A 74 -13.86 -8.70 -5.63
C LEU A 74 -13.04 -9.86 -5.07
N GLY A 75 -11.73 -9.70 -4.91
CA GLY A 75 -10.86 -10.70 -4.30
C GLY A 75 -11.28 -11.04 -2.87
N SER A 76 -11.64 -10.04 -2.07
CA SER A 76 -12.13 -10.21 -0.71
C SER A 76 -13.43 -11.02 -0.68
N ILE A 77 -14.39 -10.71 -1.56
CA ILE A 77 -15.66 -11.43 -1.68
C ILE A 77 -15.42 -12.88 -2.09
N LEU A 78 -14.55 -13.12 -3.06
CA LEU A 78 -14.23 -14.47 -3.54
C LEU A 78 -13.56 -15.33 -2.46
N LEU A 79 -12.67 -14.74 -1.66
CA LEU A 79 -11.94 -15.46 -0.62
C LEU A 79 -12.81 -15.71 0.62
N GLN A 80 -13.62 -14.76 1.03
CA GLN A 80 -14.42 -14.83 2.24
C GLN A 80 -15.82 -15.41 2.01
N GLY A 81 -16.31 -15.37 0.77
CA GLY A 81 -17.66 -15.86 0.42
C GLY A 81 -18.80 -14.92 0.84
N HIS A 82 -18.48 -13.75 1.38
CA HIS A 82 -19.44 -12.71 1.74
C HIS A 82 -18.87 -11.31 1.49
N ALA A 83 -19.74 -10.35 1.25
CA ALA A 83 -19.34 -8.96 1.09
C ALA A 83 -18.81 -8.40 2.44
N PRO A 84 -17.71 -7.62 2.43
CA PRO A 84 -17.20 -6.99 3.62
C PRO A 84 -18.23 -6.02 4.21
N HIS A 85 -18.31 -5.98 5.54
CA HIS A 85 -19.15 -5.01 6.23
C HIS A 85 -18.52 -3.62 6.14
N PHE A 86 -19.24 -2.71 5.50
CA PHE A 86 -18.80 -1.30 5.46
C PHE A 86 -19.00 -0.65 6.84
N PRO A 87 -17.98 0.04 7.36
CA PRO A 87 -18.09 0.74 8.62
C PRO A 87 -19.16 1.83 8.53
N ARG A 88 -19.84 2.11 9.65
CA ARG A 88 -20.89 3.13 9.74
C ARG A 88 -20.59 4.11 10.86
N GLY A 89 -21.22 5.29 10.79
CA GLY A 89 -21.10 6.31 11.82
C GLY A 89 -19.67 6.83 11.99
N LYS A 90 -19.20 6.93 13.23
CA LYS A 90 -17.90 7.50 13.58
C LYS A 90 -16.72 6.76 12.93
N VAL A 91 -16.78 5.43 12.89
CA VAL A 91 -15.72 4.62 12.27
C VAL A 91 -15.59 4.89 10.78
N ALA A 92 -16.72 5.09 10.08
CA ALA A 92 -16.68 5.47 8.65
C ALA A 92 -16.01 6.84 8.45
N ALA A 93 -16.33 7.82 9.30
CA ALA A 93 -15.72 9.15 9.24
C ALA A 93 -14.20 9.08 9.51
N GLU A 94 -13.77 8.31 10.49
CA GLU A 94 -12.35 8.09 10.81
C GLU A 94 -11.61 7.41 9.64
N CYS A 95 -12.20 6.38 9.02
CA CYS A 95 -11.64 5.73 7.84
C CYS A 95 -11.54 6.70 6.64
N CYS A 96 -12.56 7.53 6.41
CA CYS A 96 -12.53 8.55 5.36
C CYS A 96 -11.44 9.61 5.64
N ALA A 97 -11.33 10.08 6.87
CA ALA A 97 -10.31 11.05 7.26
C ALA A 97 -8.90 10.49 7.08
N LEU A 98 -8.66 9.25 7.50
CA LEU A 98 -7.39 8.55 7.29
C LEU A 98 -7.09 8.37 5.79
N GLY A 99 -8.08 7.94 5.00
CA GLY A 99 -7.92 7.78 3.55
C GLY A 99 -7.59 9.10 2.87
N LEU A 100 -8.27 10.19 3.26
CA LEU A 100 -8.03 11.52 2.70
C LEU A 100 -6.63 12.03 3.08
N TRP A 101 -6.26 11.93 4.34
CA TRP A 101 -4.99 12.45 4.83
C TRP A 101 -3.81 11.59 4.36
N GLN A 102 -3.83 10.30 4.63
CA GLN A 102 -2.71 9.43 4.38
C GLN A 102 -2.60 9.04 2.89
N THR A 103 -3.71 8.68 2.25
CA THR A 103 -3.67 8.19 0.87
C THR A 103 -3.67 9.36 -0.12
N THR A 104 -4.68 10.24 -0.07
CA THR A 104 -4.82 11.29 -1.08
C THR A 104 -3.67 12.28 -1.03
N THR A 105 -3.30 12.78 0.15
CA THR A 105 -2.23 13.77 0.28
C THR A 105 -0.87 13.16 -0.08
N GLN A 106 -0.55 12.00 0.46
CA GLN A 106 0.72 11.31 0.18
C GLN A 106 0.87 11.00 -1.31
N TYR A 107 -0.15 10.42 -1.93
CA TYR A 107 -0.08 10.04 -3.33
C TYR A 107 -0.17 11.21 -4.30
N ALA A 108 -0.79 12.34 -3.91
CA ALA A 108 -0.74 13.55 -4.72
C ALA A 108 0.71 14.00 -4.97
N PHE A 109 1.50 14.13 -3.89
CA PHE A 109 2.93 14.47 -4.02
C PHE A 109 3.73 13.36 -4.71
N TYR A 110 3.44 12.11 -4.41
CA TYR A 110 4.12 10.95 -5.00
C TYR A 110 3.97 10.91 -6.53
N TYR A 111 2.76 11.05 -7.06
CA TYR A 111 2.52 11.01 -8.51
C TYR A 111 3.15 12.19 -9.25
N ILE A 112 3.14 13.38 -8.66
CA ILE A 112 3.84 14.55 -9.20
C ILE A 112 5.36 14.27 -9.23
N ALA A 113 5.93 13.77 -8.14
CA ALA A 113 7.34 13.43 -8.07
C ALA A 113 7.73 12.36 -9.10
N VAL A 114 6.93 11.30 -9.26
CA VAL A 114 7.16 10.25 -10.27
C VAL A 114 7.07 10.82 -11.68
N ALA A 115 6.22 11.80 -11.95
CA ALA A 115 6.16 12.45 -13.26
C ALA A 115 7.48 13.17 -13.60
N MET A 116 8.09 13.82 -12.62
CA MET A 116 9.30 14.64 -12.79
C MET A 116 10.62 13.85 -12.69
N LEU A 117 10.65 12.77 -11.90
CA LEU A 117 11.86 12.00 -11.60
C LEU A 117 12.00 10.78 -12.51
N THR A 118 13.22 10.23 -12.60
CA THR A 118 13.43 8.90 -13.18
C THR A 118 12.88 7.83 -12.23
N GLY A 119 12.41 6.68 -12.78
CA GLY A 119 11.86 5.61 -11.97
C GLY A 119 12.84 5.07 -10.92
N ALA A 120 14.12 4.94 -11.27
CA ALA A 120 15.16 4.50 -10.34
C ALA A 120 15.37 5.49 -9.18
N PHE A 121 15.47 6.79 -9.48
CA PHE A 121 15.68 7.82 -8.47
C PHE A 121 14.47 7.94 -7.53
N GLY A 122 13.25 7.86 -8.07
CA GLY A 122 12.02 7.81 -7.28
C GLY A 122 12.00 6.61 -6.32
N GLY A 123 12.46 5.42 -6.76
CA GLY A 123 12.57 4.23 -5.92
C GLY A 123 13.54 4.41 -4.76
N ILE A 124 14.72 5.02 -5.00
CA ILE A 124 15.72 5.30 -3.96
C ILE A 124 15.15 6.27 -2.92
N LEU A 125 14.53 7.37 -3.36
CA LEU A 125 13.91 8.34 -2.46
C LEU A 125 12.79 7.72 -1.62
N ASN A 126 11.96 6.87 -2.24
CA ASN A 126 10.89 6.18 -1.50
C ASN A 126 11.44 5.24 -0.43
N SER A 127 12.57 4.56 -0.68
CA SER A 127 13.22 3.70 0.30
C SER A 127 13.73 4.48 1.51
N THR A 128 14.13 5.73 1.35
CA THR A 128 14.58 6.61 2.42
C THR A 128 13.48 6.87 3.45
N GLN A 129 12.21 6.83 3.04
CA GLN A 129 11.05 6.99 3.94
C GLN A 129 11.06 5.97 5.09
N SER A 130 11.41 4.72 4.81
CA SER A 130 11.46 3.65 5.82
C SER A 130 12.52 3.93 6.89
N PHE A 131 13.69 4.42 6.51
CA PHE A 131 14.74 4.80 7.45
C PHE A 131 14.31 6.00 8.32
N LEU A 132 13.73 7.02 7.69
CA LEU A 132 13.21 8.17 8.44
C LEU A 132 12.11 7.76 9.41
N GLY A 133 11.23 6.84 9.02
CA GLY A 133 10.17 6.30 9.87
C GLY A 133 10.73 5.66 11.15
N VAL A 134 11.79 4.84 11.04
CA VAL A 134 12.45 4.22 12.20
C VAL A 134 13.11 5.27 13.08
N ILE A 135 13.78 6.26 12.48
CA ILE A 135 14.44 7.36 13.22
C ILE A 135 13.38 8.16 13.99
N PHE A 136 12.30 8.60 13.35
CA PHE A 136 11.23 9.35 14.00
C PHE A 136 10.53 8.54 15.08
N ALA A 137 10.28 7.24 14.84
CA ALA A 137 9.70 6.35 15.85
C ALA A 137 10.59 6.30 17.11
N HIS A 138 11.91 6.23 16.95
CA HIS A 138 12.85 6.25 18.06
C HIS A 138 12.74 7.55 18.90
N PHE A 139 12.61 8.70 18.23
CA PHE A 139 12.49 9.98 18.95
C PHE A 139 11.11 10.17 19.61
N ILE A 140 10.03 9.69 18.97
CA ILE A 140 8.66 9.87 19.47
C ILE A 140 8.35 8.87 20.58
N TYR A 141 8.71 7.60 20.41
CA TYR A 141 8.38 6.53 21.36
C TYR A 141 9.48 6.30 22.41
N GLY A 142 10.66 6.89 22.27
CA GLY A 142 11.74 6.86 23.23
C GLY A 142 12.09 5.45 23.70
N ASN A 143 12.04 5.24 25.03
CA ASN A 143 12.40 3.96 25.64
C ASN A 143 11.48 2.78 25.30
N ALA A 144 10.25 3.03 24.83
CA ALA A 144 9.29 1.97 24.48
C ALA A 144 9.64 1.29 23.15
N ASP A 145 10.38 1.99 22.28
CA ASP A 145 10.79 1.46 20.97
C ASP A 145 12.28 1.70 20.69
N ARG A 146 13.14 1.27 21.64
CA ARG A 146 14.60 1.38 21.47
C ARG A 146 15.08 0.61 20.24
N MET A 147 15.99 1.22 19.48
CA MET A 147 16.75 0.53 18.47
C MET A 147 17.55 -0.58 19.11
N THR A 148 17.22 -1.82 18.79
CA THR A 148 17.99 -3.01 19.16
C THR A 148 18.76 -3.48 17.92
N PRO A 149 19.90 -4.21 18.11
CA PRO A 149 20.68 -4.75 16.99
C PRO A 149 19.88 -5.62 16.02
N ALA A 150 18.68 -6.10 16.44
CA ALA A 150 17.78 -6.87 15.59
C ALA A 150 16.87 -5.98 14.70
N LYS A 151 16.84 -4.65 14.92
CA LYS A 151 16.07 -3.68 14.12
C LYS A 151 16.94 -2.90 13.13
N THR A 152 18.25 -3.03 13.22
CA THR A 152 19.23 -2.50 12.27
C THR A 152 19.70 -3.57 11.31
#